data_442c035986068d35c333cdb07b4c5a6f
#
_entry.id   442c035986068d35c333cdb07b4c5a6f
#
_cell.length_a   1.000
_cell.length_b   1.000
_cell.length_c   1.000
_cell.angle_alpha   90.00
_cell.angle_beta   90.00
_cell.angle_gamma   90.00
#
_symmetry.space_group_name_H-M   'P 1'
#
loop_
_entity.id
_entity.type
_entity.pdbx_description
1 polymer ?
#
loop_
_entity_poly.entity_id
_entity_poly.type
_entity_poly.pdbx_seq_one_letter_code
_entity_poly.pdbx_strand_id
1 'polypeptide(L)'
;MSQNTLFDKVWDLHKVADLPGGSSQVFIGLHLIHEVTSPQAFGALKDKNLKVKFPSRTIATVDHIVPTDNQSRPFKDNLAEQMIEALENNCKKHKIKFFNIGSGSQGIVHVVAPELGLTQPGMTIACGDSHTSTHGAFGSIAFGIGTSQVRDVLASQTLAMNKLKVRQIWCKNKLSDGVFAKDLVLHIINKLGVKAGVG
;
A
#
# COMPACT_ATOMS: atom_id res chain seq x y z
N MET A 1 -6.29 32.48 -9.31
CA MET A 1 -6.70 31.06 -9.22
C MET A 1 -5.55 30.32 -8.54
N SER A 2 -5.76 29.70 -7.38
CA SER A 2 -4.74 28.86 -6.75
C SER A 2 -4.45 27.68 -7.71
N GLN A 3 -3.20 27.53 -8.08
CA GLN A 3 -2.80 26.38 -8.90
C GLN A 3 -2.96 25.12 -8.06
N ASN A 4 -3.78 24.17 -8.51
CA ASN A 4 -3.95 22.88 -7.85
C ASN A 4 -2.62 22.12 -7.85
N THR A 5 -2.24 21.61 -6.70
CA THR A 5 -1.08 20.73 -6.57
C THR A 5 -1.30 19.41 -7.31
N LEU A 6 -0.25 18.61 -7.52
CA LEU A 6 -0.39 17.25 -8.04
C LEU A 6 -1.34 16.43 -7.15
N PHE A 7 -1.21 16.57 -5.84
CA PHE A 7 -2.09 15.91 -4.87
C PHE A 7 -3.57 16.28 -5.12
N ASP A 8 -3.88 17.58 -5.25
CA ASP A 8 -5.25 18.02 -5.50
C ASP A 8 -5.83 17.42 -6.78
N LYS A 9 -5.05 17.41 -7.85
CA LYS A 9 -5.47 16.85 -9.13
C LYS A 9 -5.77 15.36 -9.05
N VAL A 10 -4.89 14.58 -8.42
CA VAL A 10 -5.09 13.13 -8.26
C VAL A 10 -6.25 12.86 -7.30
N TRP A 11 -6.34 13.61 -6.20
CA TRP A 11 -7.44 13.48 -5.24
C TRP A 11 -8.80 13.71 -5.92
N ASP A 12 -8.94 14.82 -6.62
CA ASP A 12 -10.21 15.19 -7.26
C ASP A 12 -10.65 14.19 -8.33
N LEU A 13 -9.69 13.59 -9.07
CA LEU A 13 -9.96 12.52 -10.03
C LEU A 13 -10.42 11.20 -9.40
N HIS A 14 -10.04 10.94 -8.13
CA HIS A 14 -10.36 9.70 -7.44
C HIS A 14 -11.45 9.85 -6.38
N LYS A 15 -11.86 11.08 -6.06
CA LYS A 15 -12.97 11.32 -5.13
C LYS A 15 -14.28 10.84 -5.73
N VAL A 16 -14.90 9.85 -5.10
CA VAL A 16 -16.17 9.25 -5.54
C VAL A 16 -17.37 9.99 -4.94
N ALA A 17 -17.27 10.35 -3.65
CA ALA A 17 -18.35 11.01 -2.93
C ALA A 17 -17.81 11.77 -1.71
N ASP A 18 -18.55 12.76 -1.26
CA ASP A 18 -18.37 13.33 0.06
C ASP A 18 -19.22 12.56 1.06
N LEU A 19 -18.66 12.30 2.23
CA LEU A 19 -19.30 11.55 3.30
C LEU A 19 -19.73 12.49 4.44
N PRO A 20 -20.73 12.10 5.23
CA PRO A 20 -21.07 12.83 6.45
C PRO A 20 -19.84 13.05 7.35
N GLY A 21 -19.71 14.25 7.94
CA GLY A 21 -18.57 14.57 8.80
C GLY A 21 -17.34 15.13 8.08
N GLY A 22 -17.44 15.42 6.76
CA GLY A 22 -16.40 16.12 6.00
C GLY A 22 -15.30 15.24 5.42
N SER A 23 -15.40 13.92 5.59
CA SER A 23 -14.53 12.96 4.89
C SER A 23 -14.99 12.72 3.45
N SER A 24 -14.12 12.17 2.64
CA SER A 24 -14.42 11.78 1.26
C SER A 24 -14.20 10.28 1.07
N GLN A 25 -15.00 9.68 0.21
CA GLN A 25 -14.77 8.34 -0.30
C GLN A 25 -13.87 8.44 -1.53
N VAL A 26 -12.69 7.84 -1.46
CA VAL A 26 -11.66 7.91 -2.52
C VAL A 26 -11.49 6.54 -3.14
N PHE A 27 -11.56 6.47 -4.46
CA PHE A 27 -11.30 5.24 -5.22
C PHE A 27 -9.82 4.87 -5.13
N ILE A 28 -9.53 3.58 -4.95
CA ILE A 28 -8.16 3.05 -4.90
C ILE A 28 -7.85 2.35 -6.23
N GLY A 29 -6.93 2.94 -6.99
CA GLY A 29 -6.53 2.44 -8.30
C GLY A 29 -5.81 1.10 -8.24
N LEU A 30 -4.96 0.90 -7.23
CA LEU A 30 -4.21 -0.33 -6.98
C LEU A 30 -4.24 -0.69 -5.50
N HIS A 31 -4.66 -1.89 -5.17
CA HIS A 31 -4.61 -2.44 -3.83
C HIS A 31 -3.52 -3.51 -3.75
N LEU A 32 -2.50 -3.26 -2.93
CA LEU A 32 -1.42 -4.22 -2.67
C LEU A 32 -1.71 -4.93 -1.36
N ILE A 33 -1.57 -6.25 -1.35
CA ILE A 33 -1.77 -7.07 -0.16
C ILE A 33 -0.63 -8.05 0.03
N HIS A 34 -0.41 -8.43 1.28
CA HIS A 34 0.61 -9.40 1.66
C HIS A 34 0.09 -10.30 2.81
N GLU A 35 0.87 -11.26 3.22
CA GLU A 35 0.46 -12.34 4.12
C GLU A 35 0.15 -11.88 5.55
N VAL A 36 0.67 -10.73 6.00
CA VAL A 36 0.52 -10.31 7.41
C VAL A 36 -0.86 -9.75 7.72
N THR A 37 -1.37 -8.84 6.89
CA THR A 37 -2.64 -8.12 7.17
C THR A 37 -3.83 -8.69 6.44
N SER A 38 -3.62 -9.37 5.32
CA SER A 38 -4.71 -9.85 4.46
C SER A 38 -5.51 -11.01 5.04
N PRO A 39 -4.97 -12.01 5.78
CA PRO A 39 -5.76 -13.12 6.29
C PRO A 39 -6.93 -12.66 7.17
N GLN A 40 -6.68 -11.74 8.11
CA GLN A 40 -7.73 -11.21 8.96
C GLN A 40 -8.75 -10.37 8.17
N ALA A 41 -8.30 -9.62 7.17
CA ALA A 41 -9.18 -8.85 6.31
C ALA A 41 -10.12 -9.75 5.51
N PHE A 42 -9.64 -10.86 4.95
CA PHE A 42 -10.47 -11.86 4.28
C PHE A 42 -11.42 -12.61 5.24
N GLY A 43 -10.97 -12.88 6.49
CA GLY A 43 -11.84 -13.40 7.54
C GLY A 43 -13.03 -12.48 7.79
N ALA A 44 -12.75 -11.19 8.00
CA ALA A 44 -13.78 -10.18 8.23
C ALA A 44 -14.70 -9.95 7.00
N LEU A 45 -14.21 -10.13 5.77
CA LEU A 45 -15.04 -10.16 4.55
C LEU A 45 -16.05 -11.32 4.60
N LYS A 46 -15.57 -12.52 4.93
CA LYS A 46 -16.39 -13.73 5.03
C LYS A 46 -17.48 -13.57 6.09
N ASP A 47 -17.12 -13.09 7.29
CA ASP A 47 -18.05 -12.90 8.41
C ASP A 47 -19.17 -11.91 8.07
N LYS A 48 -18.89 -10.92 7.24
CA LYS A 48 -19.85 -9.92 6.75
C LYS A 48 -20.55 -10.31 5.44
N ASN A 49 -20.29 -11.52 4.93
CA ASN A 49 -20.81 -11.98 3.63
C ASN A 49 -20.51 -11.01 2.46
N LEU A 50 -19.31 -10.38 2.49
CA LEU A 50 -18.86 -9.47 1.45
C LEU A 50 -17.96 -10.21 0.45
N LYS A 51 -17.89 -9.67 -0.77
CA LYS A 51 -17.04 -10.20 -1.86
C LYS A 51 -15.95 -9.18 -2.22
N VAL A 52 -14.83 -9.65 -2.76
CA VAL A 52 -13.84 -8.78 -3.39
C VAL A 52 -14.46 -8.13 -4.63
N LYS A 53 -14.49 -6.81 -4.65
CA LYS A 53 -15.22 -6.04 -5.69
C LYS A 53 -14.48 -6.03 -7.03
N PHE A 54 -13.18 -5.79 -7.01
CA PHE A 54 -12.33 -5.70 -8.20
C PHE A 54 -11.03 -6.51 -8.03
N PRO A 55 -11.07 -7.84 -8.19
CA PRO A 55 -9.88 -8.68 -8.03
C PRO A 55 -8.71 -8.28 -8.94
N SER A 56 -9.00 -7.78 -10.13
CA SER A 56 -7.98 -7.32 -11.10
C SER A 56 -7.21 -6.06 -10.66
N ARG A 57 -7.72 -5.33 -9.67
CA ARG A 57 -7.06 -4.17 -9.06
C ARG A 57 -6.37 -4.48 -7.75
N THR A 58 -6.37 -5.75 -7.34
CA THR A 58 -5.68 -6.24 -6.15
C THR A 58 -4.54 -7.16 -6.58
N ILE A 59 -3.35 -6.90 -6.07
CA ILE A 59 -2.14 -7.70 -6.32
C ILE A 59 -1.59 -8.16 -4.98
N ALA A 60 -1.23 -9.42 -4.90
CA ALA A 60 -0.66 -10.05 -3.72
C ALA A 60 0.79 -10.47 -3.93
N THR A 61 1.60 -10.36 -2.89
CA THR A 61 2.94 -10.96 -2.79
C THR A 61 3.18 -11.44 -1.36
N VAL A 62 4.29 -12.11 -1.12
CA VAL A 62 4.77 -12.48 0.21
C VAL A 62 6.15 -11.89 0.42
N ASP A 63 6.35 -11.20 1.54
CA ASP A 63 7.60 -10.48 1.80
C ASP A 63 7.99 -10.33 3.28
N HIS A 64 7.03 -10.38 4.21
CA HIS A 64 7.31 -10.09 5.62
C HIS A 64 7.82 -11.29 6.42
N ILE A 65 7.36 -12.49 6.08
CA ILE A 65 7.62 -13.70 6.86
C ILE A 65 8.41 -14.75 6.06
N VAL A 66 8.90 -14.40 4.88
CA VAL A 66 9.71 -15.29 4.04
C VAL A 66 11.12 -15.37 4.63
N PRO A 67 11.62 -16.57 4.97
CA PRO A 67 12.99 -16.73 5.45
C PRO A 67 14.02 -16.25 4.42
N THR A 68 15.13 -15.69 4.89
CA THR A 68 16.22 -15.20 4.02
C THR A 68 17.25 -16.28 3.71
N ASP A 69 17.29 -17.37 4.48
CA ASP A 69 18.23 -18.48 4.33
C ASP A 69 17.67 -19.64 3.50
N ASN A 70 16.52 -20.16 3.88
CA ASN A 70 15.88 -21.27 3.18
C ASN A 70 14.38 -21.02 2.98
N GLN A 71 13.99 -20.86 1.75
CA GLN A 71 12.60 -20.61 1.33
C GLN A 71 11.84 -21.87 0.92
N SER A 72 12.42 -23.07 1.17
CA SER A 72 11.71 -24.32 0.91
C SER A 72 10.52 -24.48 1.84
N ARG A 73 9.39 -24.87 1.28
CA ARG A 73 8.15 -25.08 2.02
C ARG A 73 7.92 -26.57 2.28
N PRO A 74 7.28 -26.97 3.41
CA PRO A 74 6.74 -26.08 4.46
C PRO A 74 7.85 -25.41 5.28
N PHE A 75 7.59 -24.17 5.72
CA PHE A 75 8.52 -23.45 6.59
C PHE A 75 8.63 -24.12 7.96
N LYS A 76 9.79 -23.97 8.61
CA LYS A 76 10.00 -24.42 10.01
C LYS A 76 9.07 -23.68 10.99
N ASP A 77 8.76 -22.42 10.72
CA ASP A 77 7.78 -21.65 11.46
C ASP A 77 6.37 -21.96 10.94
N ASN A 78 5.64 -22.73 11.72
CA ASN A 78 4.26 -23.11 11.39
C ASN A 78 3.32 -21.92 11.24
N LEU A 79 3.53 -20.82 11.97
CA LEU A 79 2.69 -19.63 11.85
C LEU A 79 2.94 -18.95 10.51
N ALA A 80 4.20 -18.79 10.12
CA ALA A 80 4.58 -18.26 8.82
C ALA A 80 3.99 -19.09 7.68
N GLU A 81 4.08 -20.42 7.77
CA GLU A 81 3.48 -21.32 6.78
C GLU A 81 1.96 -21.13 6.65
N GLN A 82 1.24 -21.09 7.79
CA GLN A 82 -0.21 -20.88 7.80
C GLN A 82 -0.61 -19.52 7.20
N MET A 83 0.17 -18.47 7.42
CA MET A 83 -0.10 -17.14 6.85
C MET A 83 0.02 -17.14 5.33
N ILE A 84 1.05 -17.79 4.78
CA ILE A 84 1.20 -17.93 3.32
C ILE A 84 0.08 -18.79 2.74
N GLU A 85 -0.22 -19.94 3.33
CA GLU A 85 -1.32 -20.81 2.89
C GLU A 85 -2.66 -20.06 2.88
N ALA A 86 -2.92 -19.27 3.91
CA ALA A 86 -4.12 -18.45 3.97
C ALA A 86 -4.18 -17.44 2.83
N LEU A 87 -3.07 -16.76 2.52
CA LEU A 87 -2.99 -15.82 1.40
C LEU A 87 -3.20 -16.55 0.06
N GLU A 88 -2.51 -17.68 -0.17
CA GLU A 88 -2.66 -18.51 -1.39
C GLU A 88 -4.13 -18.90 -1.62
N ASN A 89 -4.76 -19.47 -0.58
CA ASN A 89 -6.16 -19.91 -0.64
C ASN A 89 -7.10 -18.74 -0.93
N ASN A 90 -6.88 -17.58 -0.30
CA ASN A 90 -7.69 -16.39 -0.53
C ASN A 90 -7.48 -15.84 -1.94
N CYS A 91 -6.26 -15.75 -2.43
CA CYS A 91 -5.95 -15.30 -3.79
C CYS A 91 -6.59 -16.21 -4.84
N LYS A 92 -6.48 -17.53 -4.68
CA LYS A 92 -7.13 -18.52 -5.55
C LYS A 92 -8.65 -18.38 -5.54
N LYS A 93 -9.24 -18.33 -4.36
CA LYS A 93 -10.71 -18.21 -4.17
C LYS A 93 -11.28 -16.95 -4.80
N HIS A 94 -10.59 -15.82 -4.65
CA HIS A 94 -11.05 -14.50 -5.11
C HIS A 94 -10.48 -14.10 -6.47
N LYS A 95 -9.69 -14.96 -7.12
CA LYS A 95 -9.05 -14.72 -8.43
C LYS A 95 -8.14 -13.48 -8.43
N ILE A 96 -7.41 -13.29 -7.35
CA ILE A 96 -6.43 -12.21 -7.19
C ILE A 96 -5.08 -12.68 -7.75
N LYS A 97 -4.41 -11.82 -8.52
CA LYS A 97 -3.06 -12.10 -9.02
C LYS A 97 -2.08 -12.17 -7.86
N PHE A 98 -1.35 -13.26 -7.76
CA PHE A 98 -0.45 -13.52 -6.65
C PHE A 98 0.96 -13.88 -7.14
N PHE A 99 1.93 -13.13 -6.66
CA PHE A 99 3.35 -13.40 -6.86
C PHE A 99 3.88 -14.19 -5.65
N ASN A 100 3.74 -15.49 -5.73
CA ASN A 100 4.18 -16.43 -4.69
C ASN A 100 5.68 -16.74 -4.81
N ILE A 101 6.23 -17.36 -3.78
CA ILE A 101 7.59 -17.91 -3.77
C ILE A 101 7.78 -18.81 -5.01
N GLY A 102 8.89 -18.62 -5.71
CA GLY A 102 9.18 -19.34 -6.94
C GLY A 102 8.51 -18.80 -8.21
N SER A 103 7.67 -17.76 -8.13
CA SER A 103 7.05 -17.15 -9.31
C SER A 103 8.01 -16.33 -10.19
N GLY A 104 9.25 -16.11 -9.73
CA GLY A 104 10.21 -15.21 -10.38
C GLY A 104 9.93 -13.72 -10.23
N SER A 105 8.79 -13.36 -9.65
CA SER A 105 8.38 -11.95 -9.41
C SER A 105 7.98 -11.70 -7.95
N GLN A 106 8.22 -12.66 -7.06
CA GLN A 106 8.01 -12.50 -5.62
C GLN A 106 9.10 -11.58 -5.04
N GLY A 107 8.73 -10.75 -4.10
CA GLY A 107 9.65 -9.87 -3.38
C GLY A 107 8.90 -8.83 -2.56
N ILE A 108 9.66 -7.88 -2.04
CA ILE A 108 9.12 -6.76 -1.24
C ILE A 108 8.03 -6.04 -2.02
N VAL A 109 6.83 -5.94 -1.46
CA VAL A 109 5.64 -5.41 -2.13
C VAL A 109 5.87 -4.03 -2.76
N HIS A 110 6.63 -3.17 -2.07
CA HIS A 110 6.94 -1.81 -2.54
C HIS A 110 8.09 -1.76 -3.56
N VAL A 111 8.75 -2.87 -3.84
CA VAL A 111 9.74 -3.02 -4.93
C VAL A 111 9.08 -3.71 -6.13
N VAL A 112 8.35 -4.79 -5.89
CA VAL A 112 7.67 -5.57 -6.94
C VAL A 112 6.69 -4.70 -7.74
N ALA A 113 5.89 -3.88 -7.07
CA ALA A 113 4.88 -3.08 -7.77
C ALA A 113 5.49 -2.04 -8.72
N PRO A 114 6.51 -1.25 -8.36
CA PRO A 114 7.22 -0.38 -9.29
C PRO A 114 7.97 -1.13 -10.42
N GLU A 115 8.71 -2.18 -10.08
CA GLU A 115 9.51 -2.93 -11.06
C GLU A 115 8.67 -3.58 -12.16
N LEU A 116 7.47 -4.04 -11.79
CA LEU A 116 6.52 -4.61 -12.75
C LEU A 116 5.63 -3.54 -13.44
N GLY A 117 5.91 -2.25 -13.22
CA GLY A 117 5.13 -1.17 -13.80
C GLY A 117 3.70 -1.07 -13.28
N LEU A 118 3.39 -1.68 -12.13
CA LEU A 118 2.07 -1.62 -11.52
C LEU A 118 1.81 -0.28 -10.83
N THR A 119 2.87 0.36 -10.31
CA THR A 119 2.82 1.72 -9.78
C THR A 119 2.96 2.71 -10.91
N GLN A 120 1.95 3.56 -11.10
CA GLN A 120 1.92 4.56 -12.18
C GLN A 120 1.66 5.97 -11.63
N PRO A 121 2.20 7.02 -12.27
CA PRO A 121 1.89 8.40 -11.90
C PRO A 121 0.38 8.67 -11.94
N GLY A 122 -0.11 9.44 -10.98
CA GLY A 122 -1.52 9.80 -10.90
C GLY A 122 -2.46 8.74 -10.36
N MET A 123 -1.94 7.58 -9.93
CA MET A 123 -2.75 6.54 -9.28
C MET A 123 -2.93 6.81 -7.78
N THR A 124 -3.97 6.22 -7.22
CA THR A 124 -4.13 6.01 -5.78
C THR A 124 -3.79 4.57 -5.44
N ILE A 125 -2.99 4.35 -4.41
CA ILE A 125 -2.51 3.02 -3.99
C ILE A 125 -2.80 2.83 -2.51
N ALA A 126 -3.23 1.64 -2.11
CA ALA A 126 -3.36 1.27 -0.70
C ALA A 126 -2.68 -0.08 -0.44
N CYS A 127 -2.08 -0.20 0.75
CA CYS A 127 -1.49 -1.44 1.23
C CYS A 127 -1.57 -1.50 2.76
N GLY A 128 -1.69 -2.69 3.30
CA GLY A 128 -1.65 -2.92 4.76
C GLY A 128 -0.24 -2.84 5.36
N ASP A 129 0.59 -1.92 4.87
CA ASP A 129 1.99 -1.73 5.25
C ASP A 129 2.31 -0.25 5.46
N SER A 130 3.15 0.03 6.47
CA SER A 130 3.52 1.40 6.85
C SER A 130 4.43 2.11 5.83
N HIS A 131 5.10 1.39 4.95
CA HIS A 131 6.01 1.95 3.93
C HIS A 131 5.32 2.26 2.61
N THR A 132 4.00 2.15 2.53
CA THR A 132 3.22 2.35 1.30
C THR A 132 3.42 3.72 0.68
N SER A 133 3.63 4.77 1.48
CA SER A 133 3.86 6.14 0.98
C SER A 133 5.09 6.27 0.05
N THR A 134 5.99 5.28 0.03
CA THR A 134 7.15 5.25 -0.88
C THR A 134 6.75 5.32 -2.36
N HIS A 135 5.56 4.82 -2.72
CA HIS A 135 5.03 4.91 -4.09
C HIS A 135 4.80 6.36 -4.55
N GLY A 136 4.75 7.32 -3.61
CA GLY A 136 4.71 8.75 -3.92
C GLY A 136 5.90 9.24 -4.74
N ALA A 137 7.05 8.57 -4.65
CA ALA A 137 8.24 8.85 -5.47
C ALA A 137 7.98 8.66 -6.98
N PHE A 138 6.97 7.87 -7.33
CA PHE A 138 6.53 7.61 -8.71
C PHE A 138 5.33 8.47 -9.13
N GLY A 139 4.99 9.52 -8.35
CA GLY A 139 3.87 10.42 -8.66
C GLY A 139 2.49 9.84 -8.38
N SER A 140 2.37 8.79 -7.57
CA SER A 140 1.11 8.27 -7.05
C SER A 140 0.76 8.86 -5.69
N ILE A 141 -0.49 8.72 -5.24
CA ILE A 141 -0.90 8.98 -3.86
C ILE A 141 -1.10 7.63 -3.18
N ALA A 142 -0.28 7.32 -2.19
CA ALA A 142 -0.23 6.00 -1.60
C ALA A 142 -0.44 6.03 -0.09
N PHE A 143 -1.29 5.12 0.40
CA PHE A 143 -1.76 5.07 1.77
C PHE A 143 -1.39 3.74 2.43
N GLY A 144 -0.68 3.81 3.57
CA GLY A 144 -0.57 2.71 4.51
C GLY A 144 -1.86 2.62 5.32
N ILE A 145 -2.53 1.47 5.30
CA ILE A 145 -3.86 1.28 5.89
C ILE A 145 -3.90 0.12 6.89
N GLY A 146 -4.79 0.21 7.86
CA GLY A 146 -5.00 -0.87 8.83
C GLY A 146 -5.82 -2.03 8.27
N THR A 147 -5.80 -3.17 8.95
CA THR A 147 -6.48 -4.41 8.52
C THR A 147 -7.98 -4.23 8.22
N SER A 148 -8.69 -3.43 9.01
CA SER A 148 -10.10 -3.13 8.75
C SER A 148 -10.30 -2.36 7.44
N GLN A 149 -9.40 -1.44 7.13
CA GLN A 149 -9.42 -0.70 5.88
C GLN A 149 -9.00 -1.57 4.69
N VAL A 150 -8.07 -2.54 4.87
CA VAL A 150 -7.77 -3.55 3.84
C VAL A 150 -9.05 -4.30 3.45
N ARG A 151 -9.85 -4.75 4.44
CA ARG A 151 -11.17 -5.34 4.19
C ARG A 151 -12.08 -4.40 3.39
N ASP A 152 -12.14 -3.12 3.78
CA ASP A 152 -13.04 -2.15 3.14
C ASP A 152 -12.63 -1.88 1.69
N VAL A 153 -11.32 -1.77 1.42
CA VAL A 153 -10.81 -1.65 0.04
C VAL A 153 -11.06 -2.91 -0.76
N LEU A 154 -10.90 -4.11 -0.20
CA LEU A 154 -11.27 -5.36 -0.88
C LEU A 154 -12.76 -5.38 -1.26
N ALA A 155 -13.64 -4.92 -0.35
CA ALA A 155 -15.08 -4.95 -0.55
C ALA A 155 -15.61 -3.88 -1.51
N SER A 156 -14.99 -2.71 -1.54
CA SER A 156 -15.54 -1.54 -2.24
C SER A 156 -14.60 -0.92 -3.28
N GLN A 157 -13.30 -1.20 -3.21
CA GLN A 157 -12.21 -0.52 -3.92
C GLN A 157 -12.10 0.96 -3.56
N THR A 158 -12.61 1.35 -2.39
CA THR A 158 -12.59 2.73 -1.92
C THR A 158 -12.09 2.80 -0.48
N LEU A 159 -11.61 3.99 -0.10
CA LEU A 159 -11.16 4.32 1.25
C LEU A 159 -11.86 5.61 1.70
N ALA A 160 -12.47 5.57 2.89
CA ALA A 160 -13.02 6.75 3.52
C ALA A 160 -11.93 7.48 4.30
N MET A 161 -11.69 8.76 3.98
CA MET A 161 -10.64 9.53 4.62
C MET A 161 -10.85 11.04 4.46
N ASN A 162 -10.23 11.81 5.35
CA ASN A 162 -10.17 13.26 5.20
C ASN A 162 -9.12 13.63 4.15
N LYS A 163 -9.37 14.72 3.40
CA LYS A 163 -8.38 15.25 2.47
C LYS A 163 -7.14 15.70 3.24
N LEU A 164 -5.99 15.19 2.85
CA LEU A 164 -4.71 15.49 3.50
C LEU A 164 -4.24 16.91 3.15
N LYS A 165 -3.44 17.49 4.04
CA LYS A 165 -2.78 18.77 3.78
C LYS A 165 -1.47 18.54 3.08
N VAL A 166 -1.19 19.32 2.04
CA VAL A 166 0.08 19.29 1.31
C VAL A 166 1.11 20.14 2.03
N ARG A 167 2.27 19.55 2.34
CA ARG A 167 3.46 20.24 2.82
C ARG A 167 4.54 20.18 1.78
N GLN A 168 5.13 21.31 1.43
CA GLN A 168 6.26 21.38 0.52
C GLN A 168 7.56 21.59 1.30
N ILE A 169 8.56 20.75 1.03
CA ILE A 169 9.91 20.86 1.59
C ILE A 169 10.88 21.13 0.44
N TRP A 170 11.57 22.25 0.51
CA TRP A 170 12.55 22.66 -0.48
C TRP A 170 13.96 22.29 -0.02
N CYS A 171 14.59 21.32 -0.70
CA CYS A 171 16.00 21.02 -0.53
C CYS A 171 16.81 21.88 -1.53
N LYS A 172 17.58 22.85 -1.04
CA LYS A 172 18.38 23.75 -1.86
C LYS A 172 19.82 23.23 -1.96
N ASN A 173 20.47 23.48 -3.09
CA ASN A 173 21.83 23.08 -3.41
C ASN A 173 21.98 21.57 -3.63
N LYS A 174 23.23 21.12 -3.73
CA LYS A 174 23.60 19.71 -3.86
C LYS A 174 23.90 19.11 -2.49
N LEU A 175 23.71 17.82 -2.35
CA LEU A 175 24.21 17.09 -1.18
C LEU A 175 25.74 17.07 -1.22
N SER A 176 26.36 17.17 -0.05
CA SER A 176 27.82 17.01 0.08
C SER A 176 28.24 15.58 -0.23
N ASP A 177 29.51 15.40 -0.57
CA ASP A 177 30.08 14.07 -0.78
C ASP A 177 29.88 13.20 0.47
N GLY A 178 29.47 11.96 0.27
CA GLY A 178 29.16 11.00 1.34
C GLY A 178 27.78 11.18 2.00
N VAL A 179 26.97 12.16 1.58
CA VAL A 179 25.59 12.35 2.05
C VAL A 179 24.60 11.82 1.02
N PHE A 180 23.69 10.94 1.46
CA PHE A 180 22.72 10.28 0.62
C PHE A 180 21.29 10.76 0.89
N ALA A 181 20.35 10.37 0.03
CA ALA A 181 18.92 10.72 0.18
C ALA A 181 18.34 10.27 1.53
N LYS A 182 18.81 9.15 2.08
CA LYS A 182 18.39 8.66 3.40
C LYS A 182 18.78 9.62 4.52
N ASP A 183 20.00 10.18 4.47
CA ASP A 183 20.48 11.15 5.46
C ASP A 183 19.62 12.41 5.44
N LEU A 184 19.23 12.86 4.24
CA LEU A 184 18.33 14.00 4.08
C LEU A 184 16.96 13.72 4.71
N VAL A 185 16.36 12.54 4.47
CA VAL A 185 15.08 12.17 5.07
C VAL A 185 15.19 12.09 6.59
N LEU A 186 16.26 11.48 7.12
CA LEU A 186 16.52 11.42 8.56
C LEU A 186 16.68 12.82 9.18
N HIS A 187 17.36 13.72 8.48
CA HIS A 187 17.48 15.12 8.90
C HIS A 187 16.12 15.83 8.95
N ILE A 188 15.26 15.63 7.92
CA ILE A 188 13.91 16.18 7.88
C ILE A 188 13.09 15.66 9.08
N ILE A 189 13.13 14.35 9.34
CA ILE A 189 12.42 13.72 10.47
C ILE A 189 12.94 14.28 11.80
N ASN A 190 14.25 14.45 11.94
CA ASN A 190 14.85 15.04 13.15
C ASN A 190 14.38 16.49 13.38
N LYS A 191 14.23 17.28 12.33
CA LYS A 191 13.76 18.67 12.43
C LYS A 191 12.26 18.81 12.67
N LEU A 192 11.45 17.98 12.05
CA LEU A 192 10.00 18.11 12.05
C LEU A 192 9.30 17.14 13.02
N GLY A 193 10.01 16.11 13.48
CA GLY A 193 9.47 15.00 14.29
C GLY A 193 8.88 13.86 13.43
N VAL A 194 8.84 12.67 14.00
CA VAL A 194 8.39 11.45 13.33
C VAL A 194 6.93 11.48 12.86
N LYS A 195 6.10 12.35 13.47
CA LYS A 195 4.67 12.50 13.10
C LYS A 195 4.41 13.62 12.10
N ALA A 196 5.44 14.29 11.62
CA ALA A 196 5.28 15.46 10.75
C ALA A 196 4.66 15.17 9.37
N GLY A 197 4.64 13.91 8.96
CA GLY A 197 3.99 13.43 7.72
C GLY A 197 2.61 12.81 7.93
N VAL A 198 2.05 12.86 9.14
CA VAL A 198 0.73 12.30 9.43
C VAL A 198 -0.34 13.36 9.21
N GLY A 199 -1.30 13.10 8.30
CA GLY A 199 -2.61 13.77 8.09
C GLY A 199 -2.61 15.22 7.83
#